data_63d88523471cdbee2d60f2ed98861d7e
#
_entry.id   63d88523471cdbee2d60f2ed98861d7e
#
_cell.length_a   1.000
_cell.length_b   1.000
_cell.length_c   1.000
_cell.angle_alpha   90.00
_cell.angle_beta   90.00
_cell.angle_gamma   90.00
#
_symmetry.space_group_name_H-M   'P 1'
#
loop_
_entity.id
_entity.type
_entity.pdbx_description
1 polymer ?
#
loop_
_entity_poly.entity_id
_entity_poly.type
_entity_poly.pdbx_seq_one_letter_code
_entity_poly.pdbx_strand_id
1 'polypeptide(L)'
;SKMSLIDFSRTQVRRIFSRGSMSIGGRLYGGWWQSIPSVYRPHIMIDDHLTCEVDFSTISLRIIYASVGESIDPEADLYDIGLTGWSGEDDPRRKPIKVFVNAMMNDESGNYRLPKTTLDSIGLTHEELKARVLDCHSKIAEKLTDGVGLSTQLIDSQIAERVILSMLANDILVLPIHDSFIVRRGMEQDLKTTMQNVFEQATGSRGKVTSEYLRSPKQFGITKGEIEAEILKRKEDPSWGVISTDDVFRAILSQEPDNNEDYLNSWRQWSQVPPKRLWLSESQHKDVIDYLRSPFSETFINLL
;
A
#
# COMPACT_ATOMS: atom_id res chain seq x y z
N SER A 1 -0.71 -13.98 22.68
CA SER A 1 -1.46 -13.22 21.65
C SER A 1 -2.78 -13.91 21.44
N LYS A 2 -3.89 -13.19 21.59
CA LYS A 2 -5.21 -13.72 21.22
C LYS A 2 -5.20 -13.86 19.70
N MET A 3 -5.20 -15.10 19.19
CA MET A 3 -5.54 -15.36 17.79
C MET A 3 -7.01 -14.95 17.61
N SER A 4 -7.26 -13.84 16.96
CA SER A 4 -8.61 -13.50 16.53
C SER A 4 -8.96 -14.43 15.35
N LEU A 5 -10.10 -15.10 15.42
CA LEU A 5 -10.62 -15.86 14.29
C LEU A 5 -10.83 -14.91 13.11
N ILE A 6 -10.32 -15.28 11.95
CA ILE A 6 -10.54 -14.53 10.70
C ILE A 6 -11.85 -15.02 10.10
N ASP A 7 -12.78 -14.10 9.90
CA ASP A 7 -14.04 -14.38 9.23
C ASP A 7 -13.89 -14.17 7.72
N PHE A 8 -13.58 -15.24 6.99
CA PHE A 8 -13.40 -15.23 5.54
C PHE A 8 -14.68 -14.94 4.75
N SER A 9 -15.85 -14.95 5.38
CA SER A 9 -17.12 -14.57 4.73
C SER A 9 -17.22 -13.07 4.45
N ARG A 10 -16.38 -12.26 5.09
CA ARG A 10 -16.33 -10.81 4.93
C ARG A 10 -15.61 -10.42 3.65
N THR A 11 -16.28 -10.54 2.52
CA THR A 11 -15.74 -10.28 1.18
C THR A 11 -16.10 -8.89 0.64
N GLN A 12 -16.84 -8.09 1.41
CA GLN A 12 -17.30 -6.76 1.00
C GLN A 12 -16.57 -5.67 1.79
N VAL A 13 -16.24 -4.59 1.10
CA VAL A 13 -15.76 -3.36 1.72
C VAL A 13 -16.82 -2.27 1.66
N ARG A 14 -16.81 -1.39 2.63
CA ARG A 14 -17.70 -0.23 2.71
C ARG A 14 -16.90 1.01 3.09
N ARG A 15 -17.30 2.16 2.58
CA ARG A 15 -16.73 3.45 2.99
C ARG A 15 -17.23 3.83 4.38
N ILE A 16 -16.32 4.23 5.25
CA ILE A 16 -16.65 4.73 6.59
C ILE A 16 -16.21 6.19 6.67
N PHE A 17 -17.20 7.06 6.76
CA PHE A 17 -16.99 8.49 6.92
C PHE A 17 -16.93 8.87 8.40
N SER A 18 -16.32 10.02 8.69
CA SER A 18 -16.08 10.48 10.06
C SER A 18 -17.02 11.62 10.45
N ARG A 19 -17.31 11.74 11.76
CA ARG A 19 -18.07 12.85 12.36
C ARG A 19 -19.44 13.12 11.69
N GLY A 20 -20.09 12.09 11.15
CA GLY A 20 -21.39 12.24 10.47
C GLY A 20 -21.34 13.05 9.17
N SER A 21 -20.18 13.28 8.60
CA SER A 21 -19.98 14.05 7.37
C SER A 21 -19.37 13.17 6.26
N MET A 22 -19.94 13.21 5.07
CA MET A 22 -19.39 12.55 3.89
C MET A 22 -18.18 13.29 3.30
N SER A 23 -17.79 14.41 3.89
CA SER A 23 -16.66 15.25 3.43
C SER A 23 -15.35 14.94 4.14
N ILE A 24 -15.32 13.99 5.07
CA ILE A 24 -14.10 13.60 5.81
C ILE A 24 -14.06 12.11 6.10
N GLY A 25 -12.87 11.52 6.09
CA GLY A 25 -12.68 10.08 6.23
C GLY A 25 -12.98 9.35 4.93
N GLY A 26 -13.87 8.36 4.93
CA GLY A 26 -14.33 7.65 3.73
C GLY A 26 -13.45 6.49 3.28
N ARG A 27 -12.46 6.07 4.07
CA ARG A 27 -11.65 4.88 3.77
C ARG A 27 -12.52 3.62 3.75
N LEU A 28 -12.05 2.64 2.99
CA LEU A 28 -12.70 1.35 2.78
C LEU A 28 -12.37 0.38 3.90
N TYR A 29 -13.40 -0.22 4.51
CA TYR A 29 -13.26 -1.19 5.60
C TYR A 29 -14.22 -2.37 5.41
N GLY A 30 -13.85 -3.52 5.95
CA GLY A 30 -14.75 -4.67 6.07
C GLY A 30 -14.22 -5.96 5.46
N GLY A 31 -13.29 -5.90 4.52
CA GLY A 31 -12.70 -7.09 3.93
C GLY A 31 -11.88 -7.91 4.94
N TRP A 32 -12.00 -9.26 4.89
CA TRP A 32 -11.26 -10.14 5.78
C TRP A 32 -9.74 -9.96 5.66
N TRP A 33 -9.24 -9.64 4.45
CA TRP A 33 -7.82 -9.41 4.17
C TRP A 33 -7.24 -8.20 4.90
N GLN A 34 -8.08 -7.25 5.28
CA GLN A 34 -7.68 -6.09 6.08
C GLN A 34 -7.48 -6.45 7.56
N SER A 35 -8.13 -7.52 8.03
CA SER A 35 -8.13 -7.95 9.43
C SER A 35 -6.96 -8.88 9.77
N ILE A 36 -6.32 -9.48 8.78
CA ILE A 36 -5.19 -10.38 9.01
C ILE A 36 -3.90 -9.59 9.26
N PRO A 37 -3.00 -10.09 10.14
CA PRO A 37 -1.70 -9.49 10.33
C PRO A 37 -0.91 -9.40 9.01
N SER A 38 -0.17 -8.31 8.81
CA SER A 38 0.57 -8.05 7.56
C SER A 38 1.52 -9.19 7.16
N VAL A 39 2.06 -9.91 8.13
CA VAL A 39 2.94 -11.08 7.90
C VAL A 39 2.26 -12.22 7.13
N TYR A 40 0.92 -12.32 7.19
CA TYR A 40 0.17 -13.36 6.49
C TYR A 40 -0.44 -12.90 5.17
N ARG A 41 -0.49 -11.59 4.89
CA ARG A 41 -1.03 -11.06 3.64
C ARG A 41 -0.34 -11.57 2.39
N PRO A 42 1.00 -11.76 2.38
CA PRO A 42 1.69 -12.31 1.22
C PRO A 42 1.29 -13.76 0.86
N HIS A 43 0.57 -14.45 1.75
CA HIS A 43 0.06 -15.80 1.52
C HIS A 43 -1.38 -15.80 0.97
N ILE A 44 -1.99 -14.64 0.79
CA ILE A 44 -3.29 -14.53 0.13
C ILE A 44 -3.12 -14.96 -1.33
N MET A 45 -4.09 -15.74 -1.81
CA MET A 45 -4.16 -16.16 -3.20
C MET A 45 -5.40 -15.56 -3.86
N ILE A 46 -5.25 -15.14 -5.10
CA ILE A 46 -6.34 -14.70 -5.97
C ILE A 46 -6.32 -15.60 -7.20
N ASP A 47 -7.41 -16.34 -7.44
CA ASP A 47 -7.53 -17.31 -8.54
C ASP A 47 -6.36 -18.31 -8.60
N ASP A 48 -6.02 -18.89 -7.45
CA ASP A 48 -4.93 -19.85 -7.26
C ASP A 48 -3.51 -19.31 -7.57
N HIS A 49 -3.37 -17.98 -7.62
CA HIS A 49 -2.08 -17.32 -7.81
C HIS A 49 -1.67 -16.56 -6.54
N LEU A 50 -0.39 -16.59 -6.24
CA LEU A 50 0.18 -15.74 -5.22
C LEU A 50 -0.03 -14.27 -5.53
N THR A 51 -0.01 -13.45 -4.49
CA THR A 51 -0.25 -12.02 -4.60
C THR A 51 0.99 -11.22 -4.22
N CYS A 52 0.97 -9.94 -4.56
CA CYS A 52 1.86 -8.94 -4.01
C CYS A 52 1.03 -7.75 -3.51
N GLU A 53 1.54 -7.05 -2.52
CA GLU A 53 0.98 -5.79 -2.03
C GLU A 53 1.72 -4.63 -2.68
N VAL A 54 0.98 -3.67 -3.24
CA VAL A 54 1.50 -2.45 -3.86
C VAL A 54 0.98 -1.27 -3.06
N ASP A 55 1.88 -0.42 -2.58
CA ASP A 55 1.60 0.66 -1.63
C ASP A 55 1.98 2.02 -2.19
N PHE A 56 1.18 3.04 -1.87
CA PHE A 56 1.58 4.43 -2.04
C PHE A 56 2.54 4.85 -0.92
N SER A 57 3.73 5.22 -1.28
CA SER A 57 4.68 5.77 -0.31
C SER A 57 4.33 7.21 0.03
N THR A 58 4.12 7.50 1.32
CA THR A 58 3.91 8.87 1.84
C THR A 58 2.71 9.61 1.24
N ILE A 59 1.65 8.89 0.86
CA ILE A 59 0.50 9.47 0.13
C ILE A 59 -0.07 10.71 0.80
N SER A 60 -0.28 10.69 2.12
CA SER A 60 -0.89 11.82 2.84
C SER A 60 -0.07 13.09 2.71
N LEU A 61 1.26 13.02 2.90
CA LEU A 61 2.13 14.18 2.72
C LEU A 61 2.10 14.68 1.27
N ARG A 62 2.15 13.77 0.29
CA ARG A 62 2.12 14.13 -1.13
C ARG A 62 0.81 14.81 -1.52
N ILE A 63 -0.33 14.37 -0.97
CA ILE A 63 -1.62 15.04 -1.16
C ILE A 63 -1.58 16.46 -0.58
N ILE A 64 -1.02 16.65 0.61
CA ILE A 64 -0.92 17.97 1.24
C ILE A 64 -0.03 18.90 0.40
N TYR A 65 1.12 18.43 -0.08
CA TYR A 65 1.97 19.21 -0.97
C TYR A 65 1.25 19.61 -2.27
N ALA A 66 0.57 18.67 -2.89
CA ALA A 66 -0.22 18.94 -4.08
C ALA A 66 -1.31 19.99 -3.84
N SER A 67 -1.93 19.99 -2.65
CA SER A 67 -2.98 20.97 -2.29
C SER A 67 -2.48 22.43 -2.18
N VAL A 68 -1.19 22.63 -2.03
CA VAL A 68 -0.57 23.96 -2.04
C VAL A 68 0.17 24.25 -3.37
N GLY A 69 -0.04 23.41 -4.38
CA GLY A 69 0.59 23.56 -5.71
C GLY A 69 2.08 23.23 -5.76
N GLU A 70 2.61 22.56 -4.74
CA GLU A 70 4.02 22.17 -4.67
C GLU A 70 4.22 20.76 -5.23
N SER A 71 5.17 20.61 -6.14
CA SER A 71 5.59 19.33 -6.69
C SER A 71 6.76 18.78 -5.87
N ILE A 72 6.68 17.49 -5.55
CA ILE A 72 7.74 16.76 -4.83
C ILE A 72 8.33 15.71 -5.75
N ASP A 73 9.65 15.59 -5.70
CA ASP A 73 10.35 14.48 -6.37
C ASP A 73 9.72 13.15 -5.93
N PRO A 74 9.25 12.32 -6.87
CA PRO A 74 8.67 11.01 -6.54
C PRO A 74 9.60 10.15 -5.69
N GLU A 75 10.91 10.25 -5.87
CA GLU A 75 11.88 9.43 -5.13
C GLU A 75 12.28 10.02 -3.76
N ALA A 76 11.86 11.26 -3.45
CA ALA A 76 12.17 11.86 -2.15
C ALA A 76 11.56 11.05 -0.98
N ASP A 77 12.39 10.77 0.03
CA ASP A 77 11.91 10.25 1.32
C ASP A 77 11.43 11.40 2.20
N LEU A 78 10.12 11.58 2.28
CA LEU A 78 9.49 12.66 3.04
C LEU A 78 9.57 12.48 4.57
N TYR A 79 10.21 11.42 5.04
CA TYR A 79 10.52 11.24 6.47
C TYR A 79 11.98 11.50 6.80
N ASP A 80 12.81 11.81 5.80
CA ASP A 80 14.16 12.34 6.01
C ASP A 80 14.07 13.80 6.49
N ILE A 81 14.34 14.01 7.75
CA ILE A 81 14.35 15.33 8.40
C ILE A 81 15.75 15.88 8.60
N GLY A 82 16.73 15.45 7.79
CA GLY A 82 18.10 15.92 7.82
C GLY A 82 18.91 15.44 9.02
N LEU A 83 18.65 14.23 9.52
CA LEU A 83 19.43 13.64 10.62
C LEU A 83 20.77 13.12 10.11
N THR A 84 21.83 13.42 10.84
CA THR A 84 23.17 12.91 10.54
C THR A 84 23.16 11.36 10.47
N GLY A 85 23.80 10.82 9.43
CA GLY A 85 23.85 9.37 9.21
C GLY A 85 22.53 8.74 8.84
N TRP A 86 21.63 9.48 8.19
CA TRP A 86 20.41 8.93 7.64
C TRP A 86 20.70 7.86 6.56
N SER A 87 20.08 6.68 6.69
CA SER A 87 20.30 5.54 5.80
C SER A 87 19.12 5.25 4.87
N GLY A 88 18.23 6.23 4.66
CA GLY A 88 17.08 6.11 3.78
C GLY A 88 15.94 5.29 4.38
N GLU A 89 15.27 4.49 3.55
CA GLU A 89 14.05 3.75 3.95
C GLU A 89 14.31 2.72 5.06
N ASP A 90 15.53 2.22 5.19
CA ASP A 90 15.94 1.25 6.22
C ASP A 90 16.41 1.91 7.53
N ASP A 91 16.39 3.24 7.62
CA ASP A 91 16.80 3.93 8.84
C ASP A 91 15.86 3.58 10.00
N PRO A 92 16.37 3.09 11.13
CA PRO A 92 15.52 2.70 12.26
C PRO A 92 14.71 3.86 12.84
N ARG A 93 15.15 5.10 12.64
CA ARG A 93 14.47 6.33 13.09
C ARG A 93 13.30 6.71 12.18
N ARG A 94 13.26 6.21 10.94
CA ARG A 94 12.24 6.53 9.94
C ARG A 94 10.83 6.15 10.41
N LYS A 95 10.65 4.96 10.96
CA LYS A 95 9.34 4.49 11.46
C LYS A 95 8.80 5.37 12.61
N PRO A 96 9.57 5.69 13.65
CA PRO A 96 9.17 6.66 14.67
C PRO A 96 8.82 8.04 14.11
N ILE A 97 9.59 8.56 13.17
CA ILE A 97 9.32 9.86 12.52
C ILE A 97 8.00 9.79 11.73
N LYS A 98 7.77 8.73 10.95
CA LYS A 98 6.49 8.48 10.26
C LYS A 98 5.31 8.51 11.23
N VAL A 99 5.42 7.83 12.37
CA VAL A 99 4.37 7.81 13.40
C VAL A 99 4.13 9.22 13.94
N PHE A 100 5.20 9.98 14.21
CA PHE A 100 5.09 11.35 14.69
C PHE A 100 4.40 12.28 13.70
N VAL A 101 4.82 12.27 12.44
CA VAL A 101 4.23 13.09 11.36
C VAL A 101 2.74 12.75 11.17
N ASN A 102 2.41 11.46 11.10
CA ASN A 102 1.02 11.04 10.97
C ASN A 102 0.16 11.45 12.18
N ALA A 103 0.69 11.35 13.38
CA ALA A 103 -0.02 11.80 14.57
C ALA A 103 -0.21 13.31 14.57
N MET A 104 0.80 14.08 14.18
CA MET A 104 0.71 15.54 14.08
C MET A 104 -0.38 15.98 13.09
N MET A 105 -0.50 15.32 11.94
CA MET A 105 -1.56 15.61 10.94
C MET A 105 -2.98 15.31 11.45
N ASN A 106 -3.11 14.34 12.37
CA ASN A 106 -4.41 13.88 12.87
C ASN A 106 -4.80 14.46 14.24
N ASP A 107 -3.88 15.13 14.92
CA ASP A 107 -4.10 15.69 16.26
C ASP A 107 -4.41 17.18 16.22
N GLU A 108 -5.70 17.52 16.16
CA GLU A 108 -6.18 18.90 16.21
C GLU A 108 -5.85 19.61 17.53
N SER A 109 -5.56 18.85 18.59
CA SER A 109 -5.23 19.42 19.90
C SER A 109 -3.77 19.91 20.02
N GLY A 110 -2.89 19.44 19.11
CA GLY A 110 -1.45 19.70 19.16
C GLY A 110 -0.73 19.07 20.36
N ASN A 111 -1.40 18.17 21.08
CA ASN A 111 -0.91 17.59 22.35
C ASN A 111 -0.25 16.22 22.20
N TYR A 112 -0.24 15.66 20.98
CA TYR A 112 0.39 14.35 20.75
C TYR A 112 1.85 14.34 21.18
N ARG A 113 2.24 13.30 21.88
CA ARG A 113 3.62 13.06 22.35
C ARG A 113 4.04 11.64 22.05
N LEU A 114 5.22 11.47 21.48
CA LEU A 114 5.85 10.16 21.41
C LEU A 114 6.31 9.71 22.81
N PRO A 115 6.33 8.39 23.05
CA PRO A 115 6.97 7.84 24.25
C PRO A 115 8.44 8.30 24.35
N LYS A 116 8.91 8.57 25.57
CA LYS A 116 10.29 9.02 25.81
C LYS A 116 11.32 8.06 25.22
N THR A 117 11.10 6.75 25.38
CA THR A 117 11.98 5.71 24.80
C THR A 117 12.10 5.80 23.27
N THR A 118 11.04 6.23 22.60
CA THR A 118 11.05 6.44 21.15
C THR A 118 11.83 7.70 20.78
N LEU A 119 11.64 8.79 21.53
CA LEU A 119 12.41 10.03 21.34
C LEU A 119 13.90 9.80 21.60
N ASP A 120 14.24 9.05 22.66
CA ASP A 120 15.63 8.67 22.95
C ASP A 120 16.27 7.87 21.81
N SER A 121 15.49 7.01 21.11
CA SER A 121 15.98 6.24 19.94
C SER A 121 16.21 7.12 18.72
N ILE A 122 15.53 8.25 18.61
CA ILE A 122 15.75 9.23 17.52
C ILE A 122 16.92 10.16 17.89
N GLY A 123 17.18 10.36 19.20
CA GLY A 123 18.18 11.28 19.73
C GLY A 123 17.72 12.75 19.72
N LEU A 124 16.42 13.00 19.79
CA LEU A 124 15.80 14.33 19.80
C LEU A 124 14.78 14.45 20.93
N THR A 125 14.60 15.63 21.44
CA THR A 125 13.41 15.99 22.24
C THR A 125 12.17 16.10 21.36
N HIS A 126 11.00 16.13 21.95
CA HIS A 126 9.75 16.32 21.21
C HIS A 126 9.73 17.64 20.44
N GLU A 127 10.18 18.71 21.08
CA GLU A 127 10.23 20.07 20.52
C GLU A 127 11.22 20.16 19.36
N GLU A 128 12.39 19.55 19.48
CA GLU A 128 13.38 19.48 18.41
C GLU A 128 12.88 18.66 17.22
N LEU A 129 12.23 17.50 17.47
CA LEU A 129 11.63 16.70 16.42
C LEU A 129 10.55 17.46 15.67
N LYS A 130 9.64 18.12 16.41
CA LYS A 130 8.59 18.96 15.82
C LYS A 130 9.17 20.09 14.98
N ALA A 131 10.14 20.81 15.51
CA ALA A 131 10.79 21.92 14.80
C ALA A 131 11.45 21.43 13.50
N ARG A 132 12.18 20.32 13.53
CA ARG A 132 12.82 19.76 12.33
C ARG A 132 11.81 19.30 11.28
N VAL A 133 10.73 18.63 11.67
CA VAL A 133 9.66 18.23 10.76
C VAL A 133 9.05 19.45 10.09
N LEU A 134 8.71 20.50 10.85
CA LEU A 134 8.11 21.71 10.29
C LEU A 134 9.08 22.50 9.41
N ASP A 135 10.37 22.52 9.72
CA ASP A 135 11.40 23.15 8.90
C ASP A 135 11.57 22.42 7.57
N CYS A 136 11.73 21.10 7.59
CA CYS A 136 11.82 20.28 6.37
C CYS A 136 10.57 20.38 5.49
N HIS A 137 9.41 20.53 6.11
CA HIS A 137 8.12 20.67 5.43
C HIS A 137 7.58 22.10 5.47
N SER A 138 8.44 23.11 5.44
CA SER A 138 8.07 24.52 5.60
C SER A 138 6.95 25.00 4.66
N LYS A 139 6.87 24.43 3.45
CA LYS A 139 5.80 24.74 2.46
C LYS A 139 4.39 24.33 2.91
N ILE A 140 4.31 23.33 3.79
CA ILE A 140 3.04 22.76 4.27
C ILE A 140 2.93 22.77 5.79
N ALA A 141 3.82 23.48 6.49
CA ALA A 141 3.94 23.45 7.94
C ALA A 141 2.62 23.80 8.66
N GLU A 142 1.90 24.82 8.18
CA GLU A 142 0.60 25.22 8.73
C GLU A 142 -0.41 24.07 8.61
N LYS A 143 -0.52 23.45 7.43
CA LYS A 143 -1.44 22.34 7.20
C LYS A 143 -1.12 21.12 8.03
N LEU A 144 0.16 20.83 8.28
CA LEU A 144 0.57 19.69 9.13
C LEU A 144 0.08 19.82 10.57
N THR A 145 -0.18 21.03 11.05
CA THR A 145 -0.63 21.31 12.42
C THR A 145 -2.12 21.63 12.52
N ASP A 146 -2.86 21.65 11.41
CA ASP A 146 -4.26 22.07 11.34
C ASP A 146 -5.26 20.90 11.26
N GLY A 147 -4.84 19.68 11.61
CA GLY A 147 -5.74 18.53 11.69
C GLY A 147 -6.24 18.02 10.33
N VAL A 148 -5.49 18.21 9.26
CA VAL A 148 -5.88 17.84 7.86
C VAL A 148 -5.99 16.33 7.62
N GLY A 149 -5.67 15.49 8.61
CA GLY A 149 -5.61 14.04 8.43
C GLY A 149 -6.91 13.42 7.90
N LEU A 150 -8.07 13.86 8.39
CA LEU A 150 -9.36 13.33 7.94
C LEU A 150 -9.74 13.79 6.51
N SER A 151 -9.39 15.02 6.15
CA SER A 151 -9.59 15.54 4.79
C SER A 151 -8.67 14.83 3.80
N THR A 152 -7.42 14.59 4.18
CA THR A 152 -6.45 13.80 3.41
C THR A 152 -6.93 12.37 3.23
N GLN A 153 -7.53 11.75 4.27
CA GLN A 153 -8.14 10.41 4.16
C GLN A 153 -9.30 10.36 3.17
N LEU A 154 -10.07 11.42 3.02
CA LEU A 154 -11.13 11.47 2.01
C LEU A 154 -10.54 11.39 0.60
N ILE A 155 -9.53 12.21 0.31
CA ILE A 155 -8.86 12.24 -0.99
C ILE A 155 -8.21 10.89 -1.28
N ASP A 156 -7.46 10.34 -0.34
CA ASP A 156 -6.87 9.01 -0.40
C ASP A 156 -7.94 7.94 -0.74
N SER A 157 -9.09 7.98 -0.08
CA SER A 157 -10.18 7.05 -0.34
C SER A 157 -10.83 7.20 -1.73
N GLN A 158 -10.86 8.40 -2.28
CA GLN A 158 -11.35 8.66 -3.65
C GLN A 158 -10.35 8.14 -4.69
N ILE A 159 -9.05 8.32 -4.43
CA ILE A 159 -7.99 7.72 -5.24
C ILE A 159 -8.11 6.20 -5.21
N ALA A 160 -8.26 5.60 -4.01
CA ALA A 160 -8.41 4.16 -3.85
C ALA A 160 -9.61 3.61 -4.62
N GLU A 161 -10.76 4.28 -4.55
CA GLU A 161 -11.97 3.90 -5.30
C GLU A 161 -11.71 3.87 -6.81
N ARG A 162 -11.07 4.93 -7.36
CA ARG A 162 -10.76 4.98 -8.79
C ARG A 162 -9.73 3.93 -9.22
N VAL A 163 -8.73 3.65 -8.38
CA VAL A 163 -7.79 2.55 -8.64
C VAL A 163 -8.52 1.22 -8.74
N ILE A 164 -9.39 0.90 -7.75
CA ILE A 164 -10.17 -0.34 -7.74
C ILE A 164 -11.01 -0.45 -9.00
N LEU A 165 -11.76 0.58 -9.34
CA LEU A 165 -12.65 0.57 -10.48
C LEU A 165 -11.90 0.50 -11.81
N SER A 166 -10.74 1.17 -11.92
CA SER A 166 -9.89 1.10 -13.11
C SER A 166 -9.31 -0.30 -13.32
N MET A 167 -8.87 -0.97 -12.26
CA MET A 167 -8.38 -2.34 -12.33
C MET A 167 -9.51 -3.31 -12.67
N LEU A 168 -10.67 -3.13 -12.03
CA LEU A 168 -11.85 -3.95 -12.27
C LEU A 168 -12.39 -3.81 -13.71
N ALA A 169 -12.30 -2.62 -14.31
CA ALA A 169 -12.66 -2.39 -15.72
C ALA A 169 -11.76 -3.16 -16.69
N ASN A 170 -10.60 -3.62 -16.24
CA ASN A 170 -9.69 -4.49 -16.99
C ASN A 170 -9.72 -5.95 -16.49
N ASP A 171 -10.79 -6.36 -15.79
CA ASP A 171 -10.98 -7.68 -15.21
C ASP A 171 -9.86 -8.10 -14.23
N ILE A 172 -9.23 -7.14 -13.57
CA ILE A 172 -8.20 -7.37 -12.57
C ILE A 172 -8.75 -7.09 -11.18
N LEU A 173 -8.86 -8.14 -10.35
CA LEU A 173 -9.27 -8.01 -8.97
C LEU A 173 -8.14 -7.43 -8.11
N VAL A 174 -8.46 -6.42 -7.32
CA VAL A 174 -7.59 -5.87 -6.29
C VAL A 174 -8.28 -5.85 -4.93
N LEU A 175 -7.53 -6.12 -3.87
CA LEU A 175 -8.03 -6.11 -2.50
C LEU A 175 -7.44 -4.86 -1.78
N PRO A 176 -8.24 -3.84 -1.50
CA PRO A 176 -7.73 -2.59 -0.92
C PRO A 176 -7.40 -2.73 0.57
N ILE A 177 -6.28 -2.13 0.96
CA ILE A 177 -5.87 -1.94 2.36
C ILE A 177 -5.49 -0.46 2.52
N HIS A 178 -6.49 0.41 2.65
CA HIS A 178 -6.31 1.86 2.71
C HIS A 178 -5.60 2.41 1.48
N ASP A 179 -4.33 2.76 1.61
CA ASP A 179 -3.42 3.30 0.60
C ASP A 179 -2.61 2.23 -0.15
N SER A 180 -2.82 0.95 0.18
CA SER A 180 -2.21 -0.18 -0.52
C SER A 180 -3.25 -1.14 -1.12
N PHE A 181 -2.81 -1.97 -2.06
CA PHE A 181 -3.65 -2.92 -2.75
C PHE A 181 -2.93 -4.25 -2.92
N ILE A 182 -3.64 -5.33 -2.65
CA ILE A 182 -3.16 -6.68 -2.95
C ILE A 182 -3.69 -7.04 -4.33
N VAL A 183 -2.80 -7.50 -5.20
CA VAL A 183 -3.11 -7.94 -6.57
C VAL A 183 -2.45 -9.28 -6.85
N ARG A 184 -3.00 -10.04 -7.78
CA ARG A 184 -2.37 -11.24 -8.30
C ARG A 184 -1.00 -10.91 -8.89
N ARG A 185 0.02 -11.71 -8.61
CA ARG A 185 1.33 -11.56 -9.23
C ARG A 185 1.26 -11.61 -10.75
N GLY A 186 2.10 -10.82 -11.39
CA GLY A 186 2.06 -10.57 -12.83
C GLY A 186 1.18 -9.40 -13.22
N MET A 187 0.32 -8.87 -12.32
CA MET A 187 -0.52 -7.69 -12.53
C MET A 187 -0.03 -6.46 -11.75
N GLU A 188 1.09 -6.57 -11.05
CA GLU A 188 1.64 -5.48 -10.23
C GLU A 188 2.05 -4.27 -11.04
N GLN A 189 2.51 -4.46 -12.27
CA GLN A 189 2.89 -3.34 -13.13
C GLN A 189 1.67 -2.58 -13.64
N ASP A 190 0.59 -3.28 -13.97
CA ASP A 190 -0.69 -2.67 -14.36
C ASP A 190 -1.26 -1.88 -13.19
N LEU A 191 -1.21 -2.46 -11.98
CA LEU A 191 -1.63 -1.78 -10.76
C LEU A 191 -0.79 -0.54 -10.48
N LYS A 192 0.55 -0.62 -10.53
CA LYS A 192 1.44 0.53 -10.33
C LYS A 192 1.13 1.66 -11.31
N THR A 193 1.00 1.32 -12.58
CA THR A 193 0.68 2.28 -13.63
C THR A 193 -0.67 2.94 -13.36
N THR A 194 -1.68 2.16 -12.99
CA THR A 194 -3.01 2.66 -12.64
C THR A 194 -2.96 3.57 -11.41
N MET A 195 -2.27 3.16 -10.35
CA MET A 195 -2.11 3.96 -9.13
C MET A 195 -1.43 5.30 -9.42
N GLN A 196 -0.35 5.31 -10.20
CA GLN A 196 0.35 6.54 -10.58
C GLN A 196 -0.54 7.46 -11.41
N ASN A 197 -1.22 6.93 -12.43
CA ASN A 197 -2.10 7.71 -13.30
C ASN A 197 -3.28 8.32 -12.51
N VAL A 198 -3.92 7.54 -11.65
CA VAL A 198 -5.04 8.03 -10.82
C VAL A 198 -4.55 9.09 -9.84
N PHE A 199 -3.39 8.89 -9.22
CA PHE A 199 -2.81 9.88 -8.32
C PHE A 199 -2.47 11.18 -9.05
N GLU A 200 -1.87 11.11 -10.25
CA GLU A 200 -1.53 12.27 -11.06
C GLU A 200 -2.79 13.02 -11.54
N GLN A 201 -3.84 12.29 -11.93
CA GLN A 201 -5.14 12.90 -12.27
C GLN A 201 -5.77 13.63 -11.08
N ALA A 202 -5.61 13.08 -9.87
CA ALA A 202 -6.17 13.64 -8.66
C ALA A 202 -5.39 14.86 -8.14
N THR A 203 -4.09 14.88 -8.29
CA THR A 203 -3.20 15.81 -7.58
C THR A 203 -2.37 16.69 -8.50
N GLY A 204 -2.34 16.40 -9.80
CA GLY A 204 -1.42 17.07 -10.75
C GLY A 204 0.05 16.70 -10.56
N SER A 205 0.38 15.77 -9.67
CA SER A 205 1.75 15.39 -9.30
C SER A 205 1.92 13.87 -9.35
N ARG A 206 3.15 13.39 -9.58
CA ARG A 206 3.44 11.95 -9.52
C ARG A 206 3.57 11.46 -8.09
N GLY A 207 2.92 10.31 -7.81
CA GLY A 207 3.08 9.58 -6.55
C GLY A 207 4.23 8.58 -6.61
N LYS A 208 4.82 8.26 -5.44
CA LYS A 208 5.74 7.11 -5.31
C LYS A 208 4.92 5.87 -4.98
N VAL A 209 5.15 4.80 -5.75
CA VAL A 209 4.49 3.51 -5.56
C VAL A 209 5.55 2.43 -5.40
N THR A 210 5.44 1.64 -4.34
CA THR A 210 6.36 0.56 -4.01
C THR A 210 5.64 -0.79 -4.00
N SER A 211 6.36 -1.88 -4.27
CA SER A 211 5.79 -3.24 -4.17
C SER A 211 6.42 -3.99 -3.03
N GLU A 212 5.58 -4.65 -2.24
CA GLU A 212 6.02 -5.64 -1.28
C GLU A 212 5.62 -7.05 -1.78
N TYR A 213 6.63 -7.85 -2.06
CA TYR A 213 6.45 -9.27 -2.36
C TYR A 213 6.49 -10.10 -1.09
N LEU A 214 6.06 -11.36 -1.19
CA LEU A 214 6.32 -12.35 -0.15
C LEU A 214 7.81 -12.23 0.23
N ARG A 215 8.06 -11.85 1.46
CA ARG A 215 9.42 -11.67 1.95
C ARG A 215 10.21 -12.95 1.67
N SER A 216 11.42 -12.81 1.20
CA SER A 216 12.23 -13.98 0.88
C SER A 216 12.38 -14.87 2.14
N PRO A 217 12.52 -16.17 1.97
CA PRO A 217 12.77 -17.08 3.09
C PRO A 217 13.92 -16.62 4.01
N LYS A 218 14.90 -15.91 3.48
CA LYS A 218 16.00 -15.28 4.24
C LYS A 218 15.48 -14.35 5.37
N GLN A 219 14.37 -13.66 5.17
CA GLN A 219 13.80 -12.75 6.17
C GLN A 219 13.09 -13.48 7.33
N PHE A 220 12.80 -14.78 7.14
CA PHE A 220 12.32 -15.68 8.19
C PHE A 220 13.43 -16.56 8.76
N GLY A 221 14.69 -16.33 8.39
CA GLY A 221 15.82 -17.17 8.78
C GLY A 221 15.84 -18.54 8.08
N ILE A 222 15.00 -18.75 7.08
CA ILE A 222 14.92 -20.00 6.32
C ILE A 222 16.00 -19.97 5.23
N THR A 223 16.88 -20.94 5.24
CA THR A 223 17.96 -21.07 4.26
C THR A 223 17.51 -21.74 2.97
N LYS A 224 18.22 -21.48 1.87
CA LYS A 224 17.99 -22.14 0.59
C LYS A 224 18.02 -23.68 0.71
N GLY A 225 18.95 -24.22 1.51
CA GLY A 225 19.08 -25.64 1.75
C GLY A 225 17.86 -26.26 2.46
N GLU A 226 17.24 -25.54 3.41
CA GLU A 226 16.03 -26.01 4.09
C GLU A 226 14.84 -26.08 3.13
N ILE A 227 14.74 -25.12 2.19
CA ILE A 227 13.70 -25.13 1.15
C ILE A 227 13.92 -26.28 0.18
N GLU A 228 15.13 -26.49 -0.30
CA GLU A 228 15.48 -27.59 -1.20
C GLU A 228 15.22 -28.96 -0.54
N ALA A 229 15.57 -29.10 0.73
CA ALA A 229 15.31 -30.31 1.52
C ALA A 229 13.80 -30.56 1.68
N GLU A 230 13.00 -29.52 1.96
CA GLU A 230 11.55 -29.66 2.08
C GLU A 230 10.88 -29.99 0.74
N ILE A 231 11.34 -29.40 -0.37
CA ILE A 231 10.88 -29.75 -1.71
C ILE A 231 11.20 -31.20 -2.05
N LEU A 232 12.40 -31.67 -1.72
CA LEU A 232 12.82 -33.04 -1.97
C LEU A 232 11.95 -34.02 -1.17
N LYS A 233 11.74 -33.75 0.11
CA LYS A 233 10.89 -34.53 1.00
C LYS A 233 9.44 -34.65 0.49
N ARG A 234 8.88 -33.51 -0.04
CA ARG A 234 7.54 -33.50 -0.63
C ARG A 234 7.47 -34.29 -1.94
N LYS A 235 8.54 -34.31 -2.73
CA LYS A 235 8.63 -35.11 -3.94
C LYS A 235 8.63 -36.61 -3.67
N GLU A 236 9.17 -37.03 -2.52
CA GLU A 236 9.25 -38.43 -2.11
C GLU A 236 7.97 -38.94 -1.42
N ASP A 237 7.06 -38.05 -1.04
CA ASP A 237 5.80 -38.41 -0.38
C ASP A 237 4.65 -38.54 -1.40
N PRO A 238 4.19 -39.79 -1.67
CA PRO A 238 3.11 -40.01 -2.65
C PRO A 238 1.77 -39.37 -2.27
N SER A 239 1.58 -38.96 -1.00
CA SER A 239 0.35 -38.28 -0.53
C SER A 239 0.26 -36.83 -0.98
N TRP A 240 1.35 -36.28 -1.41
CA TRP A 240 1.47 -34.89 -1.86
C TRP A 240 1.19 -34.73 -3.36
N GLY A 241 0.38 -35.50 -4.00
CA GLY A 241 0.02 -35.30 -5.43
C GLY A 241 0.74 -34.12 -6.11
N VAL A 242 0.70 -33.96 -7.35
CA VAL A 242 1.38 -32.95 -8.19
C VAL A 242 1.96 -31.77 -7.40
N ILE A 243 3.28 -31.60 -7.43
CA ILE A 243 4.00 -30.41 -6.91
C ILE A 243 3.24 -29.18 -7.42
N SER A 244 2.68 -28.41 -6.52
CA SER A 244 1.93 -27.24 -6.91
C SER A 244 2.88 -26.24 -7.59
N THR A 245 2.36 -25.47 -8.54
CA THR A 245 3.05 -24.32 -9.14
C THR A 245 3.64 -23.40 -8.07
N ASP A 246 3.02 -23.32 -6.91
CA ASP A 246 3.45 -22.59 -5.73
C ASP A 246 4.77 -23.13 -5.13
N ASP A 247 4.97 -24.43 -5.12
CA ASP A 247 6.21 -25.04 -4.59
C ASP A 247 7.39 -24.78 -5.54
N VAL A 248 7.16 -24.86 -6.83
CA VAL A 248 8.15 -24.47 -7.85
C VAL A 248 8.45 -22.97 -7.75
N PHE A 249 7.42 -22.19 -7.49
CA PHE A 249 7.50 -20.74 -7.38
C PHE A 249 8.28 -20.30 -6.13
N ARG A 250 8.02 -20.91 -4.98
CA ARG A 250 8.79 -20.70 -3.76
C ARG A 250 10.26 -21.06 -3.95
N ALA A 251 10.54 -22.11 -4.74
CA ALA A 251 11.89 -22.51 -5.09
C ALA A 251 12.59 -21.47 -6.00
N ILE A 252 11.87 -20.88 -6.94
CA ILE A 252 12.37 -19.81 -7.83
C ILE A 252 12.59 -18.52 -7.05
N LEU A 253 11.69 -18.16 -6.14
CA LEU A 253 11.84 -16.98 -5.26
C LEU A 253 13.01 -17.09 -4.29
N SER A 254 13.50 -18.30 -4.02
CA SER A 254 14.71 -18.53 -3.21
C SER A 254 16.00 -18.19 -3.95
N GLN A 255 15.93 -18.04 -5.27
CA GLN A 255 17.03 -17.53 -6.09
C GLN A 255 16.97 -16.00 -6.07
N GLU A 256 18.08 -15.35 -5.83
CA GLU A 256 18.16 -13.91 -5.51
C GLU A 256 17.45 -13.00 -6.50
N PRO A 257 16.85 -11.88 -6.02
CA PRO A 257 15.93 -11.06 -6.78
C PRO A 257 16.57 -10.13 -7.84
N ASP A 258 17.84 -10.25 -8.12
CA ASP A 258 18.57 -9.33 -8.99
C ASP A 258 18.29 -9.49 -10.50
N ASN A 259 17.46 -10.45 -10.91
CA ASN A 259 17.04 -10.61 -12.31
C ASN A 259 15.52 -10.78 -12.43
N ASN A 260 14.79 -9.78 -12.04
CA ASN A 260 13.33 -9.80 -12.01
C ASN A 260 12.65 -9.81 -13.38
N GLU A 261 13.32 -9.40 -14.49
CA GLU A 261 12.65 -9.30 -15.80
C GLU A 261 12.31 -10.65 -16.41
N ASP A 262 13.20 -11.62 -16.34
CA ASP A 262 12.95 -12.98 -16.87
C ASP A 262 11.88 -13.71 -16.08
N TYR A 263 11.84 -13.47 -14.79
CA TYR A 263 10.84 -13.96 -13.88
C TYR A 263 9.45 -13.35 -14.14
N LEU A 264 9.38 -12.03 -14.27
CA LEU A 264 8.13 -11.32 -14.62
C LEU A 264 7.62 -11.72 -16.00
N ASN A 265 8.51 -11.97 -16.97
CA ASN A 265 8.15 -12.41 -18.31
C ASN A 265 7.64 -13.86 -18.32
N SER A 266 8.23 -14.75 -17.53
CA SER A 266 7.73 -16.12 -17.34
C SER A 266 6.33 -16.10 -16.72
N TRP A 267 6.12 -15.24 -15.72
CA TRP A 267 4.82 -15.07 -15.09
C TRP A 267 3.77 -14.45 -16.01
N ARG A 268 4.14 -13.45 -16.79
CA ARG A 268 3.25 -12.86 -17.80
C ARG A 268 2.80 -13.90 -18.82
N GLN A 269 3.67 -14.78 -19.26
CA GLN A 269 3.29 -15.89 -20.16
C GLN A 269 2.33 -16.88 -19.49
N TRP A 270 2.52 -17.18 -18.20
CA TRP A 270 1.64 -18.07 -17.43
C TRP A 270 0.31 -17.41 -17.07
N SER A 271 0.31 -16.12 -16.77
CA SER A 271 -0.88 -15.34 -16.41
C SER A 271 -1.74 -14.93 -17.61
N GLN A 272 -1.29 -15.18 -18.82
CA GLN A 272 -2.02 -14.86 -20.07
C GLN A 272 -3.23 -15.77 -20.37
N VAL A 273 -3.52 -16.74 -19.52
CA VAL A 273 -4.85 -17.37 -19.53
C VAL A 273 -5.80 -16.36 -18.90
N PRO A 274 -6.60 -15.63 -19.70
CA PRO A 274 -7.51 -14.64 -19.13
C PRO A 274 -8.44 -15.36 -18.15
N PRO A 275 -8.68 -14.81 -16.97
CA PRO A 275 -9.72 -15.34 -16.11
C PRO A 275 -11.02 -15.33 -16.90
N LYS A 276 -11.65 -16.48 -17.06
CA LYS A 276 -12.96 -16.62 -17.77
C LYS A 276 -14.12 -15.95 -16.99
N ARG A 277 -13.84 -15.06 -16.07
CA ARG A 277 -14.83 -14.43 -15.22
C ARG A 277 -14.85 -12.93 -15.46
N LEU A 278 -15.90 -12.47 -16.08
CA LEU A 278 -16.29 -11.06 -16.02
C LEU A 278 -16.75 -10.79 -14.58
N TRP A 279 -16.02 -9.97 -13.86
CA TRP A 279 -16.39 -9.52 -12.52
C TRP A 279 -17.56 -8.53 -12.55
N LEU A 280 -17.74 -7.86 -13.68
CA LEU A 280 -18.81 -6.89 -13.94
C LEU A 280 -19.73 -7.39 -15.05
N SER A 281 -21.03 -7.16 -14.93
CA SER A 281 -21.95 -7.23 -16.05
C SER A 281 -21.64 -6.13 -17.07
N GLU A 282 -22.11 -6.25 -18.31
CA GLU A 282 -21.92 -5.22 -19.35
C GLU A 282 -22.42 -3.83 -18.90
N SER A 283 -23.57 -3.77 -18.23
CA SER A 283 -24.11 -2.52 -17.70
C SER A 283 -23.23 -1.94 -16.61
N GLN A 284 -22.78 -2.75 -15.66
CA GLN A 284 -21.85 -2.32 -14.59
C GLN A 284 -20.51 -1.86 -15.15
N HIS A 285 -20.00 -2.54 -16.18
CA HIS A 285 -18.76 -2.14 -16.86
C HIS A 285 -18.92 -0.75 -17.48
N LYS A 286 -20.04 -0.50 -18.17
CA LYS A 286 -20.35 0.81 -18.74
C LYS A 286 -20.42 1.90 -17.65
N ASP A 287 -21.15 1.63 -16.57
CA ASP A 287 -21.29 2.58 -15.46
C ASP A 287 -19.92 2.94 -14.85
N VAL A 288 -19.03 1.94 -14.69
CA VAL A 288 -17.66 2.15 -14.22
C VAL A 288 -16.85 3.00 -15.18
N ILE A 289 -16.91 2.72 -16.49
CA ILE A 289 -16.19 3.50 -17.50
C ILE A 289 -16.69 4.94 -17.53
N ASP A 290 -17.99 5.16 -17.45
CA ASP A 290 -18.58 6.52 -17.42
C ASP A 290 -18.14 7.28 -16.15
N TYR A 291 -18.10 6.62 -15.00
CA TYR A 291 -17.55 7.19 -13.76
C TYR A 291 -16.08 7.55 -13.89
N LEU A 292 -15.26 6.66 -14.43
CA LEU A 292 -13.81 6.89 -14.59
C LEU A 292 -13.48 8.04 -15.56
N ARG A 293 -14.34 8.31 -16.52
CA ARG A 293 -14.24 9.46 -17.43
C ARG A 293 -14.64 10.77 -16.80
N SER A 294 -15.39 10.73 -15.71
CA SER A 294 -15.77 11.95 -14.98
C SER A 294 -14.51 12.56 -14.32
N PRO A 295 -14.32 13.88 -14.35
CA PRO A 295 -13.23 14.51 -13.64
C PRO A 295 -13.35 14.26 -12.14
N PHE A 296 -12.24 14.29 -11.41
CA PHE A 296 -12.30 14.47 -9.96
C PHE A 296 -13.06 15.78 -9.70
N SER A 297 -14.01 15.76 -8.75
CA SER A 297 -14.81 16.95 -8.47
C SER A 297 -13.90 18.12 -8.07
N GLU A 298 -14.25 19.35 -8.47
CA GLU A 298 -13.51 20.57 -8.06
C GLU A 298 -13.40 20.74 -6.55
N THR A 299 -14.28 20.09 -5.80
CA THR A 299 -14.21 19.96 -4.33
C THR A 299 -12.93 19.29 -3.83
N PHE A 300 -12.22 18.56 -4.69
CA PHE A 300 -11.02 17.83 -4.35
C PHE A 300 -9.88 18.76 -3.87
N ILE A 301 -9.66 19.87 -4.55
CA ILE A 301 -8.60 20.83 -4.22
C ILE A 301 -9.00 21.75 -3.05
N ASN A 302 -10.31 21.99 -2.87
CA ASN A 302 -10.84 22.90 -1.86
C ASN A 302 -11.11 22.24 -0.50
N LEU A 303 -10.86 20.93 -0.33
CA LEU A 303 -11.05 20.18 0.92
C LEU A 303 -9.87 20.27 1.88
N LEU A 304 -8.74 20.78 1.45
CA LEU A 304 -7.52 21.03 2.23
C LEU A 304 -7.24 22.54 2.30
#